data_a3f8f69c58640f9b2c2bd3731ef53e8d
#
_entry.id   a3f8f69c58640f9b2c2bd3731ef53e8d
#
_cell.length_a   1.000
_cell.length_b   1.000
_cell.length_c   1.000
_cell.angle_alpha   90.00
_cell.angle_beta   90.00
_cell.angle_gamma   90.00
#
_symmetry.space_group_name_H-M   'P 1'
#
loop_
_entity.id
_entity.type
_entity.pdbx_description
1 polymer ?
#
loop_
_entity_poly.entity_id
_entity_poly.type
_entity_poly.pdbx_seq_one_letter_code
_entity_poly.pdbx_strand_id
1 'polypeptide(L)'
;LLDCGLEPGGFTVRYEGYLQSIEIVIASNAGADAENFACIKEAAGYEIVTFQDGEMSAAYMDYASELARPEMMVMYENRLKETGLWNGFPSREDFGSLREFAEALEAHAGIEPASALRVSGDGILFDPPGDSSDFVDFVERYSNLLAVVAYATTKDRLNFGFIGNEKIAD
;
A
#
# COMPACT_ATOMS: atom_id res chain seq x y z
N LEU A 1 -7.95 -21.43 11.69
CA LEU A 1 -9.09 -20.49 11.55
C LEU A 1 -10.33 -20.96 12.34
N LEU A 2 -10.56 -22.26 12.48
CA LEU A 2 -11.66 -22.76 13.34
C LEU A 2 -11.48 -22.30 14.81
N ASP A 3 -10.25 -22.28 15.28
CA ASP A 3 -9.93 -21.80 16.63
C ASP A 3 -10.16 -20.28 16.79
N CYS A 4 -10.27 -19.57 15.66
CA CYS A 4 -10.63 -18.15 15.64
C CYS A 4 -12.15 -17.91 15.61
N GLY A 5 -12.96 -18.96 15.75
CA GLY A 5 -14.41 -18.85 15.79
C GLY A 5 -15.10 -18.85 14.42
N LEU A 6 -14.37 -19.12 13.33
CA LEU A 6 -14.98 -19.22 12.01
C LEU A 6 -15.72 -20.56 11.86
N GLU A 7 -16.87 -20.51 11.17
CA GLU A 7 -17.69 -21.70 10.90
C GLU A 7 -16.95 -22.69 10.00
N PRO A 8 -17.11 -24.02 10.27
CA PRO A 8 -16.60 -25.06 9.40
C PRO A 8 -17.14 -24.91 7.96
N GLY A 9 -16.23 -24.84 6.98
CA GLY A 9 -16.60 -24.60 5.58
C GLY A 9 -16.83 -23.15 5.21
N GLY A 10 -16.69 -22.20 6.16
CA GLY A 10 -16.74 -20.76 5.92
C GLY A 10 -15.47 -20.18 5.31
N PHE A 11 -14.45 -20.99 5.05
CA PHE A 11 -13.21 -20.52 4.40
C PHE A 11 -12.61 -21.63 3.52
N THR A 12 -11.82 -21.20 2.54
CA THR A 12 -11.03 -22.08 1.67
C THR A 12 -9.57 -21.64 1.68
N VAL A 13 -8.68 -22.62 1.56
CA VAL A 13 -7.23 -22.40 1.48
C VAL A 13 -6.75 -22.97 0.17
N ARG A 14 -6.13 -22.14 -0.68
CA ARG A 14 -5.66 -22.58 -2.01
C ARG A 14 -4.32 -21.94 -2.35
N TYR A 15 -3.52 -22.64 -3.15
CA TYR A 15 -2.31 -22.07 -3.71
C TYR A 15 -2.65 -21.30 -4.98
N GLU A 16 -2.28 -20.02 -5.04
CA GLU A 16 -2.46 -19.18 -6.22
C GLU A 16 -1.13 -19.02 -6.98
N GLY A 17 -1.03 -19.71 -8.11
CA GLY A 17 0.22 -19.82 -8.86
C GLY A 17 0.75 -18.49 -9.40
N TYR A 18 -0.12 -17.56 -9.76
CA TYR A 18 0.29 -16.23 -10.24
C TYR A 18 0.81 -15.32 -9.09
N LEU A 19 0.34 -15.52 -7.86
CA LEU A 19 0.80 -14.84 -6.66
C LEU A 19 1.98 -15.56 -6.00
N GLN A 20 2.24 -16.81 -6.38
CA GLN A 20 3.22 -17.71 -5.73
C GLN A 20 3.01 -17.79 -4.21
N SER A 21 1.76 -17.73 -3.75
CA SER A 21 1.38 -17.69 -2.35
C SER A 21 0.13 -18.52 -2.09
N ILE A 22 -0.11 -18.85 -0.82
CA ILE A 22 -1.36 -19.43 -0.37
C ILE A 22 -2.36 -18.29 -0.15
N GLU A 23 -3.55 -18.45 -0.67
CA GLU A 23 -4.67 -17.56 -0.42
C GLU A 23 -5.70 -18.26 0.48
N ILE A 24 -6.11 -17.53 1.51
CA ILE A 24 -7.19 -17.91 2.42
C ILE A 24 -8.39 -17.03 2.10
N VAL A 25 -9.42 -17.62 1.51
CA VAL A 25 -10.64 -16.90 1.16
C VAL A 25 -11.71 -17.18 2.22
N ILE A 26 -12.16 -16.13 2.90
CA ILE A 26 -13.17 -16.18 3.95
C ILE A 26 -14.52 -15.78 3.35
N ALA A 27 -15.49 -16.70 3.42
CA ALA A 27 -16.82 -16.49 2.87
C ALA A 27 -17.66 -15.56 3.78
N SER A 28 -18.66 -14.88 3.20
CA SER A 28 -19.54 -13.98 3.95
C SER A 28 -20.35 -14.67 5.05
N ASN A 29 -20.53 -15.99 4.97
CA ASN A 29 -21.22 -16.79 5.97
C ASN A 29 -20.28 -17.49 6.96
N ALA A 30 -19.00 -17.11 7.01
CA ALA A 30 -18.01 -17.70 7.90
C ALA A 30 -18.20 -17.35 9.38
N GLY A 31 -19.07 -16.39 9.69
CA GLY A 31 -19.25 -15.86 11.05
C GLY A 31 -18.09 -14.97 11.52
N ALA A 32 -17.25 -14.50 10.59
CA ALA A 32 -16.15 -13.63 10.91
C ALA A 32 -16.63 -12.19 11.21
N ASP A 33 -16.01 -11.57 12.19
CA ASP A 33 -16.17 -10.15 12.53
C ASP A 33 -14.81 -9.51 12.87
N ALA A 34 -14.80 -8.23 13.21
CA ALA A 34 -13.57 -7.50 13.50
C ALA A 34 -12.83 -8.04 14.76
N GLU A 35 -13.50 -8.71 15.68
CA GLU A 35 -12.90 -9.30 16.89
C GLU A 35 -12.03 -10.53 16.54
N ASN A 36 -12.31 -11.16 15.39
CA ASN A 36 -11.54 -12.30 14.89
C ASN A 36 -10.25 -11.91 14.17
N PHE A 37 -10.07 -10.65 13.74
CA PHE A 37 -8.96 -10.21 12.88
C PHE A 37 -7.58 -10.55 13.44
N ALA A 38 -7.37 -10.35 14.74
CA ALA A 38 -6.09 -10.66 15.38
C ALA A 38 -5.76 -12.15 15.28
N CYS A 39 -6.72 -13.00 15.60
CA CYS A 39 -6.57 -14.44 15.51
C CYS A 39 -6.38 -14.91 14.06
N ILE A 40 -7.16 -14.37 13.14
CA ILE A 40 -7.05 -14.68 11.70
C ILE A 40 -5.65 -14.31 11.20
N LYS A 41 -5.14 -13.12 11.55
CA LYS A 41 -3.81 -12.65 11.14
C LYS A 41 -2.70 -13.53 11.69
N GLU A 42 -2.79 -13.91 12.96
CA GLU A 42 -1.83 -14.81 13.60
C GLU A 42 -1.85 -16.20 12.96
N ALA A 43 -3.04 -16.77 12.73
CA ALA A 43 -3.21 -18.09 12.12
C ALA A 43 -2.78 -18.12 10.63
N ALA A 44 -3.00 -17.04 9.90
CA ALA A 44 -2.60 -16.90 8.50
C ALA A 44 -1.09 -16.65 8.32
N GLY A 45 -0.44 -16.02 9.30
CA GLY A 45 0.98 -15.67 9.20
C GLY A 45 1.25 -14.72 8.03
N TYR A 46 1.96 -15.20 7.02
CA TYR A 46 2.33 -14.44 5.82
C TYR A 46 1.39 -14.69 4.62
N GLU A 47 0.40 -15.56 4.80
CA GLU A 47 -0.52 -15.92 3.72
C GLU A 47 -1.50 -14.78 3.42
N ILE A 48 -1.99 -14.75 2.19
CA ILE A 48 -2.95 -13.73 1.74
C ILE A 48 -4.33 -14.07 2.29
N VAL A 49 -4.95 -13.15 3.01
CA VAL A 49 -6.32 -13.29 3.51
C VAL A 49 -7.24 -12.36 2.70
N THR A 50 -8.27 -12.95 2.11
CA THR A 50 -9.28 -12.25 1.32
C THR A 50 -10.67 -12.55 1.89
N PHE A 51 -11.48 -11.54 2.12
CA PHE A 51 -12.88 -11.70 2.49
C PHE A 51 -13.76 -11.54 1.24
N GLN A 52 -14.78 -12.39 1.09
CA GLN A 52 -15.77 -12.23 0.04
C GLN A 52 -16.70 -11.05 0.29
N ASP A 53 -16.87 -10.68 1.56
CA ASP A 53 -17.57 -9.46 1.93
C ASP A 53 -16.62 -8.24 1.77
N GLY A 54 -17.05 -7.24 0.99
CA GLY A 54 -16.20 -6.09 0.65
C GLY A 54 -15.94 -5.17 1.85
N GLU A 55 -16.90 -5.02 2.76
CA GLU A 55 -16.73 -4.19 3.96
C GLU A 55 -15.75 -4.86 4.94
N MET A 56 -15.90 -6.17 5.13
CA MET A 56 -14.96 -6.95 5.95
C MET A 56 -13.56 -6.98 5.34
N SER A 57 -13.46 -7.07 4.01
CA SER A 57 -12.17 -7.01 3.30
C SER A 57 -11.47 -5.69 3.55
N ALA A 58 -12.17 -4.57 3.39
CA ALA A 58 -11.64 -3.24 3.67
C ALA A 58 -11.21 -3.08 5.14
N ALA A 59 -12.07 -3.48 6.07
CA ALA A 59 -11.79 -3.40 7.51
C ALA A 59 -10.57 -4.26 7.91
N TYR A 60 -10.42 -5.45 7.34
CA TYR A 60 -9.27 -6.31 7.60
C TYR A 60 -7.97 -5.74 7.00
N MET A 61 -8.04 -5.16 5.81
CA MET A 61 -6.88 -4.49 5.19
C MET A 61 -6.43 -3.29 6.04
N ASP A 62 -7.36 -2.49 6.53
CA ASP A 62 -7.05 -1.37 7.43
C ASP A 62 -6.40 -1.87 8.72
N TYR A 63 -6.98 -2.91 9.35
CA TYR A 63 -6.40 -3.55 10.54
C TYR A 63 -4.97 -4.05 10.29
N ALA A 64 -4.75 -4.79 9.20
CA ALA A 64 -3.44 -5.35 8.88
C ALA A 64 -2.41 -4.25 8.57
N SER A 65 -2.83 -3.18 7.91
CA SER A 65 -1.99 -2.01 7.61
C SER A 65 -1.57 -1.27 8.89
N GLU A 66 -2.51 -1.05 9.83
CA GLU A 66 -2.19 -0.41 11.10
C GLU A 66 -1.23 -1.27 11.95
N LEU A 67 -1.40 -2.59 11.92
CA LEU A 67 -0.51 -3.51 12.62
C LEU A 67 0.92 -3.48 12.04
N ALA A 68 1.05 -3.43 10.71
CA ALA A 68 2.34 -3.41 10.02
C ALA A 68 3.03 -2.04 10.06
N ARG A 69 2.28 -0.96 10.26
CA ARG A 69 2.76 0.43 10.14
C ARG A 69 4.03 0.72 10.95
N PRO A 70 4.18 0.35 12.24
CA PRO A 70 5.38 0.66 13.01
C PRO A 70 6.66 0.11 12.37
N GLU A 71 6.61 -1.11 11.85
CA GLU A 71 7.75 -1.74 11.17
C GLU A 71 8.03 -1.08 9.83
N MET A 72 6.97 -0.79 9.05
CA MET A 72 7.08 -0.09 7.77
C MET A 72 7.66 1.31 7.95
N MET A 73 7.26 2.06 8.97
CA MET A 73 7.81 3.38 9.27
C MET A 73 9.32 3.31 9.52
N VAL A 74 9.79 2.36 10.34
CA VAL A 74 11.22 2.16 10.59
C VAL A 74 11.97 1.80 9.31
N MET A 75 11.41 0.91 8.49
CA MET A 75 12.01 0.49 7.23
C MET A 75 12.15 1.65 6.25
N TYR A 76 11.09 2.43 6.05
CA TYR A 76 11.12 3.58 5.14
C TYR A 76 12.01 4.71 5.65
N GLU A 77 12.00 5.00 6.95
CA GLU A 77 12.90 5.98 7.56
C GLU A 77 14.38 5.60 7.35
N ASN A 78 14.73 4.34 7.56
CA ASN A 78 16.09 3.85 7.29
C ASN A 78 16.44 3.99 5.80
N ARG A 79 15.53 3.65 4.90
CA ARG A 79 15.73 3.83 3.46
C ARG A 79 15.98 5.28 3.08
N LEU A 80 15.21 6.22 3.64
CA LEU A 80 15.43 7.66 3.39
C LEU A 80 16.76 8.16 3.94
N LYS A 81 17.21 7.64 5.09
CA LYS A 81 18.53 7.96 5.66
C LYS A 81 19.67 7.45 4.77
N GLU A 82 19.57 6.22 4.30
CA GLU A 82 20.56 5.60 3.39
C GLU A 82 20.69 6.35 2.07
N THR A 83 19.60 6.87 1.54
CA THR A 83 19.57 7.63 0.27
C THR A 83 19.82 9.14 0.46
N GLY A 84 19.99 9.61 1.70
CA GLY A 84 20.21 11.03 2.00
C GLY A 84 18.95 11.89 1.92
N LEU A 85 17.77 11.28 1.77
CA LEU A 85 16.48 11.97 1.62
C LEU A 85 15.75 12.19 2.96
N TRP A 86 16.38 11.87 4.08
CA TRP A 86 15.79 12.10 5.41
C TRP A 86 15.79 13.58 5.81
N ASN A 87 16.90 14.29 5.53
CA ASN A 87 17.04 15.67 5.94
C ASN A 87 16.18 16.59 5.08
N GLY A 88 15.40 17.46 5.74
CA GLY A 88 14.51 18.39 5.05
C GLY A 88 13.29 17.71 4.43
N PHE A 89 12.91 16.53 4.92
CA PHE A 89 11.71 15.83 4.45
C PHE A 89 10.47 16.71 4.63
N PRO A 90 9.63 16.88 3.58
CA PRO A 90 8.44 17.72 3.64
C PRO A 90 7.44 17.22 4.69
N SER A 91 6.90 18.10 5.53
CA SER A 91 5.81 17.76 6.43
C SER A 91 4.46 18.11 5.79
N ARG A 92 3.48 17.21 5.85
CA ARG A 92 2.14 17.45 5.29
C ARG A 92 1.49 18.74 5.85
N GLU A 93 1.81 19.06 7.09
CA GLU A 93 1.26 20.22 7.81
C GLU A 93 1.74 21.57 7.23
N ASP A 94 2.85 21.58 6.50
CA ASP A 94 3.42 22.81 5.91
C ASP A 94 2.72 23.23 4.61
N PHE A 95 1.78 22.42 4.11
CA PHE A 95 1.12 22.63 2.82
C PHE A 95 -0.39 22.78 2.96
N GLY A 96 -0.95 23.73 2.25
CA GLY A 96 -2.39 24.05 2.25
C GLY A 96 -3.25 23.00 1.54
N SER A 97 -2.65 22.21 0.65
CA SER A 97 -3.36 21.18 -0.12
C SER A 97 -2.52 19.90 -0.27
N LEU A 98 -3.19 18.77 -0.56
CA LEU A 98 -2.52 17.52 -0.84
C LEU A 98 -1.72 17.60 -2.15
N ARG A 99 -2.15 18.44 -3.10
CA ARG A 99 -1.42 18.67 -4.35
C ARG A 99 -0.07 19.35 -4.11
N GLU A 100 -0.05 20.44 -3.35
CA GLU A 100 1.21 21.13 -3.00
C GLU A 100 2.16 20.21 -2.25
N PHE A 101 1.63 19.35 -1.38
CA PHE A 101 2.43 18.34 -0.70
C PHE A 101 2.99 17.29 -1.66
N ALA A 102 2.19 16.78 -2.60
CA ALA A 102 2.66 15.82 -3.62
C ALA A 102 3.77 16.43 -4.49
N GLU A 103 3.60 17.67 -4.95
CA GLU A 103 4.63 18.41 -5.71
C GLU A 103 5.92 18.60 -4.90
N ALA A 104 5.80 18.85 -3.59
CA ALA A 104 6.96 18.94 -2.71
C ALA A 104 7.67 17.60 -2.50
N LEU A 105 6.93 16.48 -2.45
CA LEU A 105 7.51 15.12 -2.40
C LEU A 105 8.29 14.81 -3.68
N GLU A 106 7.76 15.18 -4.86
CA GLU A 106 8.47 15.04 -6.14
C GLU A 106 9.77 15.86 -6.15
N ALA A 107 9.69 17.15 -5.79
CA ALA A 107 10.88 18.02 -5.71
C ALA A 107 11.93 17.47 -4.74
N HIS A 108 11.50 16.96 -3.59
CA HIS A 108 12.37 16.37 -2.58
C HIS A 108 13.09 15.11 -3.09
N ALA A 109 12.41 14.31 -3.91
CA ALA A 109 12.96 13.13 -4.56
C ALA A 109 13.83 13.45 -5.80
N GLY A 110 13.97 14.72 -6.19
CA GLY A 110 14.71 15.15 -7.39
C GLY A 110 13.91 14.97 -8.68
N ILE A 111 12.58 14.88 -8.60
CA ILE A 111 11.66 14.78 -9.74
C ILE A 111 11.02 16.15 -9.96
N GLU A 112 10.74 16.48 -11.23
CA GLU A 112 10.02 17.70 -11.57
C GLU A 112 8.62 17.69 -10.96
N PRO A 113 8.21 18.75 -10.24
CA PRO A 113 6.89 18.82 -9.60
C PRO A 113 5.74 18.64 -10.62
N ALA A 114 4.67 17.99 -10.19
CA ALA A 114 3.49 17.65 -10.97
C ALA A 114 3.74 16.77 -12.21
N SER A 115 4.84 16.01 -12.23
CA SER A 115 5.22 15.17 -13.36
C SER A 115 4.88 13.69 -13.20
N ALA A 116 4.86 13.15 -11.98
CA ALA A 116 4.69 11.73 -11.73
C ALA A 116 3.64 11.41 -10.65
N LEU A 117 3.25 12.40 -9.84
CA LEU A 117 2.22 12.23 -8.81
C LEU A 117 0.95 13.00 -9.17
N ARG A 118 -0.20 12.39 -8.89
CA ARG A 118 -1.52 13.00 -9.02
C ARG A 118 -2.30 12.83 -7.72
N VAL A 119 -3.18 13.77 -7.44
CA VAL A 119 -4.09 13.68 -6.30
C VAL A 119 -5.47 13.23 -6.79
N SER A 120 -6.04 12.24 -6.12
CA SER A 120 -7.40 11.76 -6.36
C SER A 120 -8.09 11.55 -5.00
N GLY A 121 -9.11 12.37 -4.73
CA GLY A 121 -9.76 12.37 -3.43
C GLY A 121 -8.78 12.73 -2.29
N ASP A 122 -8.64 11.82 -1.35
CA ASP A 122 -7.72 11.90 -0.20
C ASP A 122 -6.41 11.13 -0.40
N GLY A 123 -6.17 10.66 -1.63
CA GLY A 123 -5.01 9.85 -1.97
C GLY A 123 -4.07 10.48 -2.98
N ILE A 124 -2.87 9.89 -3.05
CA ILE A 124 -1.84 10.19 -4.03
C ILE A 124 -1.74 9.00 -4.99
N LEU A 125 -1.76 9.27 -6.28
CA LEU A 125 -1.59 8.29 -7.33
C LEU A 125 -0.25 8.50 -8.02
N PHE A 126 0.48 7.43 -8.25
CA PHE A 126 1.67 7.43 -9.09
C PHE A 126 1.27 7.21 -10.55
N ASP A 127 1.47 8.24 -11.37
CA ASP A 127 1.13 8.28 -12.79
C ASP A 127 2.32 8.86 -13.58
N PRO A 128 3.43 8.14 -13.71
CA PRO A 128 4.58 8.62 -14.42
C PRO A 128 4.28 8.72 -15.92
N PRO A 129 4.94 9.63 -16.67
CA PRO A 129 4.86 9.67 -18.13
C PRO A 129 5.18 8.31 -18.74
N GLY A 130 4.36 7.89 -19.70
CA GLY A 130 4.39 6.54 -20.30
C GLY A 130 5.53 6.25 -21.28
N ASP A 131 6.62 6.99 -21.25
CA ASP A 131 7.73 6.92 -22.21
C ASP A 131 8.96 6.12 -21.75
N SER A 132 8.94 5.58 -20.53
CA SER A 132 10.04 4.70 -20.07
C SER A 132 9.87 3.29 -20.64
N SER A 133 10.55 3.05 -21.77
CA SER A 133 10.57 1.73 -22.45
C SER A 133 11.46 0.70 -21.75
N ASP A 134 12.29 1.12 -20.78
CA ASP A 134 13.21 0.26 -20.04
C ASP A 134 12.87 0.27 -18.53
N PHE A 135 12.72 -0.94 -17.99
CA PHE A 135 12.46 -1.14 -16.56
C PHE A 135 13.61 -0.62 -15.67
N VAL A 136 14.85 -0.72 -16.13
CA VAL A 136 16.03 -0.25 -15.36
C VAL A 136 15.98 1.27 -15.24
N ASP A 137 15.77 1.97 -16.35
CA ASP A 137 15.63 3.42 -16.37
C ASP A 137 14.47 3.91 -15.49
N PHE A 138 13.36 3.17 -15.51
CA PHE A 138 12.21 3.44 -14.64
C PHE A 138 12.57 3.34 -13.17
N VAL A 139 13.23 2.25 -12.75
CA VAL A 139 13.65 2.04 -11.36
C VAL A 139 14.67 3.10 -10.93
N GLU A 140 15.67 3.39 -11.75
CA GLU A 140 16.67 4.43 -11.45
C GLU A 140 16.02 5.79 -11.27
N ARG A 141 15.08 6.15 -12.13
CA ARG A 141 14.40 7.44 -12.11
C ARG A 141 13.46 7.63 -10.92
N TYR A 142 12.67 6.60 -10.57
CA TYR A 142 11.57 6.75 -9.62
C TYR A 142 11.78 6.09 -8.26
N SER A 143 12.86 5.33 -8.03
CA SER A 143 13.09 4.64 -6.76
C SER A 143 13.11 5.57 -5.55
N ASN A 144 13.71 6.74 -5.69
CA ASN A 144 13.72 7.77 -4.65
C ASN A 144 12.33 8.34 -4.38
N LEU A 145 11.57 8.64 -5.44
CA LEU A 145 10.20 9.13 -5.31
C LEU A 145 9.31 8.11 -4.62
N LEU A 146 9.39 6.85 -5.02
CA LEU A 146 8.60 5.77 -4.41
C LEU A 146 8.95 5.60 -2.91
N ALA A 147 10.21 5.71 -2.53
CA ALA A 147 10.62 5.68 -1.12
C ALA A 147 10.07 6.87 -0.32
N VAL A 148 10.14 8.08 -0.91
CA VAL A 148 9.62 9.31 -0.30
C VAL A 148 8.09 9.23 -0.12
N VAL A 149 7.37 8.80 -1.15
CA VAL A 149 5.91 8.68 -1.11
C VAL A 149 5.47 7.58 -0.15
N ALA A 150 6.14 6.42 -0.15
CA ALA A 150 5.82 5.32 0.76
C ALA A 150 5.94 5.75 2.23
N TYR A 151 7.01 6.48 2.58
CA TYR A 151 7.14 7.04 3.92
C TYR A 151 6.04 8.06 4.23
N ALA A 152 5.83 9.03 3.35
CA ALA A 152 4.86 10.11 3.54
C ALA A 152 3.43 9.56 3.74
N THR A 153 3.00 8.66 2.85
CA THR A 153 1.65 8.11 2.89
C THR A 153 1.43 7.19 4.09
N THR A 154 2.45 6.41 4.47
CA THR A 154 2.39 5.58 5.69
C THR A 154 2.32 6.45 6.94
N LYS A 155 3.13 7.52 7.02
CA LYS A 155 3.14 8.46 8.15
C LYS A 155 1.79 9.17 8.32
N ASP A 156 1.28 9.73 7.23
CA ASP A 156 0.11 10.62 7.24
C ASP A 156 -1.22 9.88 6.97
N ARG A 157 -1.21 8.53 6.89
CA ARG A 157 -2.37 7.67 6.59
C ARG A 157 -3.10 8.07 5.32
N LEU A 158 -2.34 8.38 4.27
CA LEU A 158 -2.89 8.70 2.97
C LEU A 158 -3.01 7.45 2.11
N ASN A 159 -4.04 7.40 1.29
CA ASN A 159 -4.14 6.37 0.27
C ASN A 159 -3.06 6.57 -0.79
N PHE A 160 -2.38 5.49 -1.18
CA PHE A 160 -1.43 5.49 -2.27
C PHE A 160 -1.79 4.41 -3.29
N GLY A 161 -1.77 4.78 -4.55
CA GLY A 161 -2.09 3.88 -5.64
C GLY A 161 -1.22 4.14 -6.88
N PHE A 162 -1.29 3.19 -7.81
CA PHE A 162 -0.68 3.30 -9.14
C PHE A 162 -1.80 3.46 -10.16
N ILE A 163 -1.64 4.37 -11.12
CA ILE A 163 -2.49 4.36 -12.29
C ILE A 163 -2.02 3.16 -13.12
N GLY A 164 -2.77 2.10 -13.01
CA GLY A 164 -2.49 0.85 -13.71
C GLY A 164 -2.73 0.97 -15.20
N ASN A 165 -2.26 -0.04 -15.93
CA ASN A 165 -2.39 -0.20 -17.38
C ASN A 165 -3.85 -0.35 -17.87
N GLU A 166 -4.75 0.55 -17.52
CA GLU A 166 -6.09 0.58 -18.11
C GLU A 166 -6.09 0.84 -19.62
N LYS A 167 -4.92 1.11 -20.19
CA LYS A 167 -4.72 1.34 -21.63
C LYS A 167 -4.41 0.07 -22.44
N ILE A 168 -4.53 -1.13 -21.88
CA ILE A 168 -4.30 -2.39 -22.61
C ILE A 168 -5.63 -3.12 -22.90
N ALA A 169 -6.71 -2.41 -23.09
CA ALA A 169 -7.98 -2.95 -23.55
C ALA A 169 -8.52 -2.11 -24.72
N ASP A 170 -7.82 -2.17 -25.86
CA ASP A 170 -8.34 -1.85 -27.20
C ASP A 170 -7.97 -2.98 -28.17
#